data_9537a00bd33b62d2bc229959dff7a054
#
_entry.id   9537a00bd33b62d2bc229959dff7a054
#
_cell.length_a   1.000
_cell.length_b   1.000
_cell.length_c   1.000
_cell.angle_alpha   90.00
_cell.angle_beta   90.00
_cell.angle_gamma   90.00
#
_symmetry.space_group_name_H-M   'P 1'
#
loop_
_entity.id
_entity.type
_entity.pdbx_description
1 polymer ?
#
loop_
_entity_poly.entity_id
_entity_poly.type
_entity_poly.pdbx_seq_one_letter_code
_entity_poly.pdbx_strand_id
1 'polypeptide(L)'
;MAKKKKLSPRELDRGIDEYFRSISRMVTVTEMIDSGEVDRYGHPVLQPVKVKNQLGQEVKRLEYLIPPTIGGLCEYLGISASTWNSYSREGRYAESVKRARGAVYAYLQGETLTRPDKALGGILFNIENNFADFAPRKQMDFREQELRIRKAEQELDSIEQGSTGVSVQLVGEADSYGV
;
A
#
# COMPACT_ATOMS: atom_id res chain seq x y z
N MET A 1 11.85 29.83 -17.89
CA MET A 1 11.01 28.67 -17.49
C MET A 1 9.58 29.14 -17.27
N ALA A 2 8.61 28.67 -18.06
CA ALA A 2 7.21 29.04 -17.90
C ALA A 2 6.69 28.54 -16.54
N LYS A 3 6.08 29.42 -15.73
CA LYS A 3 5.41 29.05 -14.49
C LYS A 3 4.29 28.06 -14.84
N LYS A 4 4.41 26.78 -14.43
CA LYS A 4 3.34 25.80 -14.61
C LYS A 4 2.10 26.31 -13.89
N LYS A 5 0.99 26.46 -14.63
CA LYS A 5 -0.28 26.95 -14.11
C LYS A 5 -0.78 25.99 -13.01
N LYS A 6 -1.05 26.52 -11.82
CA LYS A 6 -1.65 25.77 -10.73
C LYS A 6 -3.11 25.48 -11.09
N LEU A 7 -3.50 24.21 -11.10
CA LEU A 7 -4.88 23.80 -11.37
C LEU A 7 -5.81 24.25 -10.23
N SER A 8 -7.03 24.62 -10.56
CA SER A 8 -8.09 24.79 -9.57
C SER A 8 -8.56 23.42 -9.03
N PRO A 9 -9.23 23.32 -7.87
CA PRO A 9 -9.75 22.07 -7.36
C PRO A 9 -10.67 21.34 -8.35
N ARG A 10 -11.55 22.09 -9.07
CA ARG A 10 -12.43 21.51 -10.08
C ARG A 10 -11.69 21.00 -11.30
N GLU A 11 -10.65 21.70 -11.75
CA GLU A 11 -9.79 21.23 -12.85
C GLU A 11 -9.02 19.98 -12.47
N LEU A 12 -8.53 19.91 -11.21
CA LEU A 12 -7.86 18.72 -10.69
C LEU A 12 -8.81 17.53 -10.64
N ASP A 13 -10.01 17.69 -10.08
CA ASP A 13 -11.02 16.63 -10.01
C ASP A 13 -11.36 16.09 -11.40
N ARG A 14 -11.68 16.99 -12.33
CA ARG A 14 -12.00 16.59 -13.70
C ARG A 14 -10.84 15.87 -14.37
N GLY A 15 -9.63 16.38 -14.22
CA GLY A 15 -8.44 15.75 -14.81
C GLY A 15 -8.14 14.37 -14.21
N ILE A 16 -8.38 14.17 -12.92
CA ILE A 16 -8.31 12.85 -12.27
C ILE A 16 -9.31 11.88 -12.90
N ASP A 17 -10.57 12.27 -13.04
CA ASP A 17 -11.60 11.43 -13.62
C ASP A 17 -11.33 11.09 -15.10
N GLU A 18 -10.86 12.07 -15.87
CA GLU A 18 -10.48 11.88 -17.28
C GLU A 18 -9.27 10.94 -17.39
N TYR A 19 -8.26 11.07 -16.53
CA TYR A 19 -7.11 10.15 -16.50
C TYR A 19 -7.56 8.71 -16.26
N PHE A 20 -8.29 8.44 -15.18
CA PHE A 20 -8.72 7.07 -14.88
C PHE A 20 -9.62 6.51 -15.97
N ARG A 21 -10.49 7.32 -16.58
CA ARG A 21 -11.32 6.91 -17.72
C ARG A 21 -10.47 6.57 -18.94
N SER A 22 -9.40 7.32 -19.21
CA SER A 22 -8.55 7.11 -20.38
C SER A 22 -7.73 5.82 -20.32
N ILE A 23 -7.40 5.36 -19.10
CA ILE A 23 -6.59 4.15 -18.87
C ILE A 23 -7.42 2.91 -18.51
N SER A 24 -8.76 3.00 -18.52
CA SER A 24 -9.64 1.90 -18.12
C SER A 24 -10.79 1.70 -19.07
N ARG A 25 -11.40 0.51 -18.99
CA ARG A 25 -12.65 0.17 -19.71
C ARG A 25 -13.56 -0.67 -18.85
N MET A 26 -14.86 -0.64 -19.13
CA MET A 26 -15.82 -1.57 -18.54
C MET A 26 -15.86 -2.86 -19.36
N VAL A 27 -15.62 -4.00 -18.73
CA VAL A 27 -15.71 -5.33 -19.35
C VAL A 27 -16.79 -6.16 -18.69
N THR A 28 -17.52 -6.95 -19.49
CA THR A 28 -18.48 -7.92 -18.96
C THR A 28 -17.72 -9.09 -18.35
N VAL A 29 -18.06 -9.46 -17.13
CA VAL A 29 -17.47 -10.62 -16.45
C VAL A 29 -17.98 -11.89 -17.11
N THR A 30 -17.05 -12.78 -17.50
CA THR A 30 -17.36 -14.11 -18.03
C THR A 30 -16.73 -15.17 -17.14
N GLU A 31 -17.43 -16.28 -16.98
CA GLU A 31 -16.92 -17.50 -16.35
C GLU A 31 -16.81 -18.59 -17.41
N MET A 32 -15.77 -19.41 -17.30
CA MET A 32 -15.61 -20.58 -18.13
C MET A 32 -16.37 -21.75 -17.49
N ILE A 33 -17.42 -22.21 -18.15
CA ILE A 33 -18.21 -23.35 -17.71
C ILE A 33 -18.05 -24.54 -18.63
N ASP A 34 -18.20 -25.75 -18.11
CA ASP A 34 -18.22 -26.96 -18.90
C ASP A 34 -19.42 -26.95 -19.86
N SER A 35 -19.20 -27.11 -21.15
CA SER A 35 -20.25 -27.17 -22.16
C SER A 35 -21.00 -28.49 -22.18
N GLY A 36 -20.52 -29.49 -21.44
CA GLY A 36 -20.98 -30.88 -21.52
C GLY A 36 -20.41 -31.67 -22.72
N GLU A 37 -19.55 -31.02 -23.52
CA GLU A 37 -18.85 -31.66 -24.64
C GLU A 37 -17.41 -32.02 -24.23
N VAL A 38 -16.85 -33.02 -24.89
CA VAL A 38 -15.43 -33.41 -24.73
C VAL A 38 -14.67 -33.19 -26.03
N ASP A 39 -13.43 -32.79 -25.91
CA ASP A 39 -12.53 -32.69 -27.07
C ASP A 39 -12.10 -34.07 -27.56
N ARG A 40 -11.33 -34.11 -28.68
CA ARG A 40 -10.79 -35.36 -29.24
C ARG A 40 -9.86 -36.16 -28.32
N TYR A 41 -9.43 -35.55 -27.20
CA TYR A 41 -8.57 -36.17 -26.18
C TYR A 41 -9.33 -36.54 -24.89
N GLY A 42 -10.64 -36.31 -24.86
CA GLY A 42 -11.51 -36.60 -23.70
C GLY A 42 -11.51 -35.53 -22.62
N HIS A 43 -10.98 -34.33 -22.87
CA HIS A 43 -11.04 -33.23 -21.92
C HIS A 43 -12.35 -32.43 -22.09
N PRO A 44 -12.94 -31.92 -20.99
CA PRO A 44 -14.15 -31.10 -21.08
C PRO A 44 -13.88 -29.81 -21.86
N VAL A 45 -14.79 -29.51 -22.79
CA VAL A 45 -14.76 -28.24 -23.54
C VAL A 45 -15.40 -27.15 -22.69
N LEU A 46 -14.59 -26.13 -22.36
CA LEU A 46 -15.06 -24.99 -21.59
C LEU A 46 -15.56 -23.87 -22.54
N GLN A 47 -16.69 -23.27 -22.20
CA GLN A 47 -17.25 -22.13 -22.94
C GLN A 47 -17.41 -20.91 -22.02
N PRO A 48 -17.15 -19.68 -22.55
CA PRO A 48 -17.34 -18.46 -21.77
C PRO A 48 -18.81 -18.12 -21.67
N VAL A 49 -19.31 -17.97 -20.46
CA VAL A 49 -20.68 -17.54 -20.16
C VAL A 49 -20.65 -16.23 -19.39
N LYS A 50 -21.48 -15.27 -19.80
CA LYS A 50 -21.61 -13.97 -19.13
C LYS A 50 -22.23 -14.13 -17.76
N VAL A 51 -21.56 -13.64 -16.73
CA VAL A 51 -22.08 -13.65 -15.36
C VAL A 51 -23.22 -12.65 -15.25
N LYS A 52 -24.32 -13.06 -14.66
CA LYS A 52 -25.48 -12.21 -14.40
C LYS A 52 -25.71 -12.07 -12.90
N ASN A 53 -26.14 -10.89 -12.46
CA ASN A 53 -26.54 -10.65 -11.08
C ASN A 53 -27.95 -11.25 -10.82
N GLN A 54 -28.42 -11.15 -9.57
CA GLN A 54 -29.76 -11.65 -9.16
C GLN A 54 -30.93 -11.05 -9.95
N LEU A 55 -30.73 -9.89 -10.60
CA LEU A 55 -31.72 -9.21 -11.45
C LEU A 55 -31.60 -9.62 -12.93
N GLY A 56 -30.75 -10.58 -13.28
CA GLY A 56 -30.51 -11.02 -14.65
C GLY A 56 -29.65 -10.09 -15.50
N GLN A 57 -29.08 -9.03 -14.92
CA GLN A 57 -28.24 -8.06 -15.63
C GLN A 57 -26.79 -8.57 -15.70
N GLU A 58 -26.11 -8.32 -16.83
CA GLU A 58 -24.69 -8.66 -16.98
C GLU A 58 -23.84 -7.92 -15.94
N VAL A 59 -23.00 -8.67 -15.21
CA VAL A 59 -22.04 -8.10 -14.28
C VAL A 59 -20.89 -7.51 -15.09
N LYS A 60 -20.56 -6.24 -14.81
CA LYS A 60 -19.43 -5.52 -15.42
C LYS A 60 -18.42 -5.18 -14.37
N ARG A 61 -17.12 -5.27 -14.72
CA ARG A 61 -16.01 -4.80 -13.89
C ARG A 61 -15.18 -3.76 -14.63
N LEU A 62 -14.55 -2.88 -13.85
CA LEU A 62 -13.55 -1.96 -14.37
C LEU A 62 -12.23 -2.72 -14.59
N GLU A 63 -11.69 -2.62 -15.79
CA GLU A 63 -10.39 -3.18 -16.14
C GLU A 63 -9.45 -2.05 -16.53
N TYR A 64 -8.26 -2.01 -15.93
CA TYR A 64 -7.23 -1.05 -16.31
C TYR A 64 -6.41 -1.60 -17.49
N LEU A 65 -6.35 -0.83 -18.59
CA LEU A 65 -5.54 -1.13 -19.77
C LEU A 65 -4.06 -0.83 -19.52
N ILE A 66 -3.82 0.19 -18.69
CA ILE A 66 -2.49 0.62 -18.24
C ILE A 66 -2.55 0.70 -16.71
N PRO A 67 -1.55 0.16 -15.98
CA PRO A 67 -1.50 0.27 -14.52
C PRO A 67 -1.60 1.73 -14.05
N PRO A 68 -2.58 2.08 -13.22
CA PRO A 68 -2.71 3.43 -12.69
C PRO A 68 -1.57 3.74 -11.74
N THR A 69 -0.93 4.90 -11.93
CA THR A 69 0.14 5.39 -11.07
C THR A 69 -0.01 6.88 -10.78
N ILE A 70 0.49 7.33 -9.63
CA ILE A 70 0.51 8.78 -9.33
C ILE A 70 1.44 9.52 -10.31
N GLY A 71 2.54 8.87 -10.73
CA GLY A 71 3.44 9.44 -11.76
C GLY A 71 2.73 9.67 -13.09
N GLY A 72 2.03 8.66 -13.60
CA GLY A 72 1.24 8.76 -14.84
C GLY A 72 0.12 9.80 -14.74
N LEU A 73 -0.55 9.90 -13.58
CA LEU A 73 -1.53 10.95 -13.32
C LEU A 73 -0.89 12.35 -13.38
N CYS A 74 0.27 12.54 -12.74
CA CYS A 74 0.99 13.81 -12.77
C CYS A 74 1.38 14.21 -14.20
N GLU A 75 1.85 13.25 -14.99
CA GLU A 75 2.21 13.43 -16.39
C GLU A 75 0.98 13.84 -17.23
N TYR A 76 -0.13 13.13 -17.08
CA TYR A 76 -1.40 13.44 -17.75
C TYR A 76 -1.90 14.87 -17.43
N LEU A 77 -1.81 15.27 -16.16
CA LEU A 77 -2.20 16.60 -15.68
C LEU A 77 -1.19 17.71 -16.06
N GLY A 78 -0.03 17.35 -16.57
CA GLY A 78 1.06 18.29 -16.86
C GLY A 78 1.63 18.99 -15.63
N ILE A 79 1.59 18.33 -14.45
CA ILE A 79 2.12 18.86 -13.18
C ILE A 79 3.32 18.05 -12.72
N SER A 80 4.14 18.65 -11.84
CA SER A 80 5.27 17.94 -11.23
C SER A 80 4.83 17.17 -9.97
N ALA A 81 5.61 16.15 -9.56
CA ALA A 81 5.42 15.46 -8.30
C ALA A 81 5.44 16.40 -7.09
N SER A 82 6.28 17.47 -7.13
CA SER A 82 6.31 18.48 -6.07
C SER A 82 5.01 19.29 -6.01
N THR A 83 4.39 19.59 -7.17
CA THR A 83 3.06 20.24 -7.22
C THR A 83 1.97 19.32 -6.66
N TRP A 84 2.01 18.05 -7.02
CA TRP A 84 1.10 17.04 -6.45
C TRP A 84 1.22 16.96 -4.92
N ASN A 85 2.45 16.90 -4.41
CA ASN A 85 2.69 16.88 -2.96
C ASN A 85 2.24 18.18 -2.27
N SER A 86 2.26 19.31 -2.97
CA SER A 86 1.67 20.55 -2.44
C SER A 86 0.15 20.46 -2.36
N TYR A 87 -0.51 19.88 -3.37
CA TYR A 87 -1.95 19.66 -3.34
C TYR A 87 -2.37 18.73 -2.21
N SER A 88 -1.61 17.69 -1.88
CA SER A 88 -1.92 16.80 -0.76
C SER A 88 -1.91 17.49 0.61
N ARG A 89 -1.22 18.63 0.75
CA ARG A 89 -1.13 19.43 1.98
C ARG A 89 -2.16 20.56 2.05
N GLU A 90 -2.76 20.93 0.93
CA GLU A 90 -3.75 22.00 0.86
C GLU A 90 -5.16 21.42 1.01
N GLY A 91 -5.87 21.77 2.09
CA GLY A 91 -7.18 21.17 2.43
C GLY A 91 -8.22 21.18 1.29
N ARG A 92 -8.21 22.23 0.44
CA ARG A 92 -9.13 22.33 -0.70
C ARG A 92 -8.93 21.29 -1.81
N TYR A 93 -7.75 20.62 -1.85
CA TYR A 93 -7.43 19.55 -2.81
C TYR A 93 -7.37 18.17 -2.14
N ALA A 94 -7.40 18.12 -0.81
CA ALA A 94 -7.13 16.93 -0.02
C ALA A 94 -8.04 15.76 -0.41
N GLU A 95 -9.34 16.02 -0.64
CA GLU A 95 -10.31 15.00 -1.00
C GLU A 95 -10.02 14.41 -2.40
N SER A 96 -9.74 15.28 -3.39
CA SER A 96 -9.38 14.86 -4.75
C SER A 96 -8.11 14.01 -4.76
N VAL A 97 -7.09 14.44 -4.02
CA VAL A 97 -5.82 13.73 -3.89
C VAL A 97 -6.03 12.38 -3.19
N LYS A 98 -6.79 12.35 -2.09
CA LYS A 98 -7.11 11.13 -1.35
C LYS A 98 -7.85 10.12 -2.23
N ARG A 99 -8.84 10.58 -3.00
CA ARG A 99 -9.60 9.76 -3.94
C ARG A 99 -8.70 9.14 -5.01
N ALA A 100 -7.83 9.94 -5.64
CA ALA A 100 -6.88 9.45 -6.65
C ALA A 100 -5.89 8.43 -6.07
N ARG A 101 -5.33 8.71 -4.89
CA ARG A 101 -4.45 7.77 -4.18
C ARG A 101 -5.17 6.49 -3.81
N GLY A 102 -6.42 6.60 -3.33
CA GLY A 102 -7.25 5.44 -3.00
C GLY A 102 -7.51 4.53 -4.20
N ALA A 103 -7.76 5.09 -5.39
CA ALA A 103 -7.94 4.32 -6.61
C ALA A 103 -6.67 3.55 -7.02
N VAL A 104 -5.50 4.20 -6.96
CA VAL A 104 -4.21 3.54 -7.23
C VAL A 104 -3.92 2.45 -6.19
N TYR A 105 -4.18 2.72 -4.91
CA TYR A 105 -4.00 1.76 -3.84
C TYR A 105 -4.90 0.52 -4.01
N ALA A 106 -6.19 0.72 -4.31
CA ALA A 106 -7.13 -0.37 -4.57
C ALA A 106 -6.70 -1.27 -5.74
N TYR A 107 -6.17 -0.66 -6.81
CA TYR A 107 -5.58 -1.41 -7.91
C TYR A 107 -4.40 -2.26 -7.44
N LEU A 108 -3.44 -1.67 -6.71
CA LEU A 108 -2.26 -2.39 -6.20
C LEU A 108 -2.66 -3.54 -5.26
N GLN A 109 -3.66 -3.35 -4.40
CA GLN A 109 -4.21 -4.43 -3.56
C GLN A 109 -4.81 -5.55 -4.41
N GLY A 110 -5.58 -5.23 -5.45
CA GLY A 110 -6.12 -6.23 -6.39
C GLY A 110 -5.02 -7.06 -7.05
N GLU A 111 -3.94 -6.41 -7.48
CA GLU A 111 -2.78 -7.06 -8.09
C GLU A 111 -2.05 -8.01 -7.11
N THR A 112 -2.03 -7.71 -5.79
CA THR A 112 -1.42 -8.61 -4.80
C THR A 112 -2.18 -9.93 -4.66
N LEU A 113 -3.48 -9.95 -4.95
CA LEU A 113 -4.32 -11.13 -4.85
C LEU A 113 -4.24 -12.03 -6.11
N THR A 114 -3.85 -11.47 -7.23
CA THR A 114 -3.91 -12.14 -8.54
C THR A 114 -2.56 -12.53 -9.11
N ARG A 115 -1.47 -11.94 -8.62
CA ARG A 115 -0.11 -12.19 -9.15
C ARG A 115 0.62 -13.29 -8.38
N PRO A 116 1.44 -14.10 -9.08
CA PRO A 116 2.30 -15.10 -8.43
C PRO A 116 3.40 -14.43 -7.59
N ASP A 117 3.87 -15.12 -6.56
CA ASP A 117 4.78 -14.66 -5.49
C ASP A 117 6.00 -13.83 -5.93
N LYS A 118 6.58 -14.12 -7.09
CA LYS A 118 7.78 -13.41 -7.58
C LYS A 118 7.56 -11.92 -7.89
N ALA A 119 6.34 -11.52 -8.25
CA ALA A 119 6.01 -10.12 -8.57
C ALA A 119 5.50 -9.36 -7.34
N LEU A 120 5.17 -10.06 -6.27
CA LEU A 120 4.51 -9.52 -5.08
C LEU A 120 5.40 -8.54 -4.31
N GLY A 121 6.70 -8.84 -4.18
CA GLY A 121 7.64 -8.02 -3.40
C GLY A 121 7.70 -6.56 -3.84
N GLY A 122 7.72 -6.30 -5.16
CA GLY A 122 7.73 -4.94 -5.70
C GLY A 122 6.41 -4.18 -5.45
N ILE A 123 5.28 -4.87 -5.50
CA ILE A 123 3.97 -4.29 -5.23
C ILE A 123 3.85 -3.94 -3.74
N LEU A 124 4.22 -4.86 -2.86
CA LEU A 124 4.22 -4.64 -1.41
C LEU A 124 5.15 -3.50 -1.01
N PHE A 125 6.38 -3.47 -1.57
CA PHE A 125 7.31 -2.36 -1.36
C PHE A 125 6.71 -1.01 -1.78
N ASN A 126 6.01 -0.96 -2.93
CA ASN A 126 5.35 0.26 -3.39
C ASN A 126 4.22 0.70 -2.45
N ILE A 127 3.36 -0.24 -2.04
CA ILE A 127 2.28 0.01 -1.08
C ILE A 127 2.86 0.58 0.22
N GLU A 128 3.87 -0.06 0.75
CA GLU A 128 4.49 0.30 2.01
C GLU A 128 5.12 1.70 2.01
N ASN A 129 5.81 2.07 0.92
CA ASN A 129 6.53 3.33 0.87
C ASN A 129 5.69 4.52 0.40
N ASN A 130 4.67 4.28 -0.43
CA ASN A 130 3.91 5.35 -1.06
C ASN A 130 2.48 5.50 -0.53
N PHE A 131 1.95 4.50 0.20
CA PHE A 131 0.57 4.44 0.66
C PHE A 131 0.45 4.06 2.14
N ALA A 132 1.41 4.48 2.98
CA ALA A 132 1.42 4.18 4.41
C ALA A 132 0.15 4.65 5.15
N ASP A 133 -0.49 5.71 4.65
CA ASP A 133 -1.76 6.25 5.14
C ASP A 133 -2.97 5.34 4.86
N PHE A 134 -2.86 4.43 3.89
CA PHE A 134 -3.87 3.41 3.56
C PHE A 134 -3.55 2.02 4.16
N ALA A 135 -2.36 1.81 4.69
CA ALA A 135 -1.91 0.55 5.26
C ALA A 135 -1.86 0.62 6.81
N PRO A 136 -2.97 0.36 7.52
CA PRO A 136 -3.05 0.56 8.97
C PRO A 136 -2.07 -0.32 9.78
N ARG A 137 -1.60 -1.44 9.23
CA ARG A 137 -0.66 -2.34 9.92
C ARG A 137 0.67 -1.68 10.27
N LYS A 138 1.27 -0.86 9.37
CA LYS A 138 2.54 -0.20 9.66
C LYS A 138 2.45 0.86 10.75
N GLN A 139 1.33 1.56 10.87
CA GLN A 139 1.14 2.52 11.97
C GLN A 139 1.08 1.83 13.34
N MET A 140 0.55 0.60 13.39
CA MET A 140 0.56 -0.21 14.61
C MET A 140 1.96 -0.75 14.91
N ASP A 141 2.68 -1.25 13.90
CA ASP A 141 4.05 -1.76 14.08
C ASP A 141 5.03 -0.66 14.53
N PHE A 142 4.94 0.55 13.99
CA PHE A 142 5.74 1.70 14.46
C PHE A 142 5.39 2.10 15.89
N ARG A 143 4.11 2.16 16.25
CA ARG A 143 3.68 2.41 17.64
C ARG A 143 4.13 1.32 18.60
N GLU A 144 4.05 0.06 18.17
CA GLU A 144 4.56 -1.06 18.97
C GLU A 144 6.08 -1.00 19.15
N GLN A 145 6.82 -0.64 18.10
CA GLN A 145 8.26 -0.43 18.18
C GLN A 145 8.63 0.76 19.08
N GLU A 146 7.94 1.90 18.94
CA GLU A 146 8.11 3.05 19.85
C GLU A 146 7.82 2.68 21.31
N LEU A 147 6.76 1.91 21.55
CA LEU A 147 6.42 1.44 22.89
C LEU A 147 7.47 0.46 23.44
N ARG A 148 8.04 -0.41 22.61
CA ARG A 148 9.11 -1.32 22.99
C ARG A 148 10.40 -0.57 23.32
N ILE A 149 10.77 0.42 22.49
CA ILE A 149 11.94 1.28 22.73
C ILE A 149 11.75 2.04 24.05
N ARG A 150 10.60 2.67 24.27
CA ARG A 150 10.32 3.43 25.47
C ARG A 150 10.30 2.57 26.74
N LYS A 151 9.81 1.33 26.64
CA LYS A 151 9.91 0.37 27.76
C LYS A 151 11.35 -0.04 28.05
N ALA A 152 12.16 -0.31 27.02
CA ALA A 152 13.56 -0.64 27.18
C ALA A 152 14.37 0.52 27.78
N GLU A 153 14.08 1.76 27.39
CA GLU A 153 14.66 2.96 27.98
C GLU A 153 14.30 3.10 29.47
N GLN A 154 13.04 2.89 29.83
CA GLN A 154 12.58 2.91 31.22
C GLN A 154 13.20 1.80 32.07
N GLU A 155 13.40 0.61 31.51
CA GLU A 155 14.08 -0.50 32.17
C GLU A 155 15.58 -0.18 32.41
N LEU A 156 16.25 0.44 31.43
CA LEU A 156 17.63 0.89 31.56
C LEU A 156 17.77 1.97 32.64
N ASP A 157 16.91 2.99 32.63
CA ASP A 157 16.90 4.04 33.67
C ASP A 157 16.66 3.45 35.08
N SER A 158 15.80 2.45 35.19
CA SER A 158 15.53 1.78 36.48
C SER A 158 16.73 0.95 36.99
N ILE A 159 17.51 0.34 36.07
CA ILE A 159 18.72 -0.38 36.39
C ILE A 159 19.84 0.59 36.79
N GLU A 160 20.00 1.72 36.12
CA GLU A 160 20.98 2.74 36.47
C GLU A 160 20.65 3.38 37.83
N GLN A 161 19.39 3.63 38.14
CA GLN A 161 18.97 4.15 39.46
C GLN A 161 19.06 3.11 40.58
N GLY A 162 18.92 1.81 40.26
CA GLY A 162 19.08 0.70 41.21
C GLY A 162 20.55 0.31 41.48
N SER A 163 21.46 0.69 40.59
CA SER A 163 22.88 0.33 40.66
C SER A 163 23.72 1.22 41.61
N THR A 164 23.15 2.21 42.26
CA THR A 164 23.86 3.12 43.18
C THR A 164 24.08 2.55 44.58
N GLY A 165 23.92 1.24 44.81
CA GLY A 165 23.97 0.61 46.14
C GLY A 165 24.80 -0.63 46.33
N VAL A 166 25.52 -1.16 45.32
CA VAL A 166 26.33 -2.36 45.50
C VAL A 166 27.81 -1.98 45.63
N SER A 167 28.25 -1.75 46.88
CA SER A 167 29.67 -1.71 47.23
C SER A 167 30.19 -3.15 47.33
N VAL A 168 30.97 -3.58 46.37
CA VAL A 168 31.73 -4.85 46.44
C VAL A 168 32.89 -4.65 47.38
N GLN A 169 32.78 -5.11 48.62
CA GLN A 169 33.93 -5.30 49.50
C GLN A 169 34.73 -6.50 49.01
N LEU A 170 35.88 -6.26 48.39
CA LEU A 170 36.89 -7.27 48.14
C LEU A 170 37.57 -7.59 49.50
N VAL A 171 37.16 -8.69 50.14
CA VAL A 171 37.88 -9.26 51.27
C VAL A 171 39.07 -9.99 50.67
N GLY A 172 40.28 -9.39 50.79
CA GLY A 172 41.53 -10.03 50.46
C GLY A 172 41.87 -11.03 51.56
N GLU A 173 41.85 -12.32 51.30
CA GLU A 173 42.51 -13.33 52.08
C GLU A 173 44.04 -13.18 51.89
N ALA A 174 44.70 -12.75 52.94
CA ALA A 174 46.14 -12.77 52.99
C ALA A 174 46.59 -14.20 53.32
N ASP A 175 47.10 -14.91 52.32
CA ASP A 175 47.80 -16.17 52.52
C ASP A 175 49.12 -15.91 53.28
N SER A 176 49.14 -16.30 54.56
CA SER A 176 50.31 -16.40 55.33
C SER A 176 51.04 -17.74 55.04
N TYR A 177 52.04 -17.71 54.17
CA TYR A 177 53.08 -18.76 54.16
C TYR A 177 54.17 -18.33 55.07
N GLY A 178 54.19 -18.94 56.24
CA GLY A 178 55.30 -18.97 57.13
C GLY A 178 56.13 -20.25 56.93
N VAL A 179 57.42 -20.11 56.73
CA VAL A 179 58.58 -20.96 56.95
C VAL A 179 58.42 -22.47 56.87
#